data_fb4fc2e58af0b65eae65c3524d05e791
#
_entry.id   fb4fc2e58af0b65eae65c3524d05e791
#
_cell.length_a   1.000
_cell.length_b   1.000
_cell.length_c   1.000
_cell.angle_alpha   90.00
_cell.angle_beta   90.00
_cell.angle_gamma   90.00
#
_symmetry.space_group_name_H-M   'P 1'
#
loop_
_entity.id
_entity.type
_entity.pdbx_description
1 polymer ?
#
loop_
_entity_poly.entity_id
_entity_poly.type
_entity_poly.pdbx_seq_one_letter_code
_entity_poly.pdbx_strand_id
1 'polypeptide(L)'
;MEDYVQPSDTVLRVGEELRATRKQSGSIPAVSDRSISSVSSHEWVYRHRLPVRISHWLNVPFLIVLIMSGLQIFNAHPALYWGDRSDRDRPLLSIRPVQTEGGEVKGITMILGHQFDTTGVLGYSDGMRRAFPAWATIPSAKWLAMGRQWHLFFAWLFVINGLLFAAYAFVSRHAACDLTPTGSELRRIGKSVKDHLILRHPTGDEAKRYNVLQKLAYAGILFILAPLIVLTGLAMSPTIDTAFPWLLTISGGRQAARTIHFIVCFSFVGFILIHILHVIATGFFNNIRSMVTGWFIIKHEGVGHET
;
A
#
# COMPACT_ATOMS: atom_id res chain seq x y z
N MET A 1 34.67 -45.69 27.20
CA MET A 1 35.37 -46.65 26.32
C MET A 1 34.91 -46.30 24.93
N GLU A 2 35.59 -45.35 24.32
CA GLU A 2 35.27 -44.89 22.96
C GLU A 2 36.15 -45.66 22.00
N ASP A 3 35.51 -46.46 21.13
CA ASP A 3 36.18 -47.20 20.07
C ASP A 3 36.61 -46.23 18.96
N TYR A 4 37.91 -46.01 18.92
CA TYR A 4 38.62 -45.26 17.86
C TYR A 4 38.71 -46.12 16.61
N VAL A 5 37.86 -45.89 15.62
CA VAL A 5 37.91 -46.56 14.32
C VAL A 5 39.10 -46.02 13.51
N GLN A 6 40.10 -46.84 13.28
CA GLN A 6 41.23 -46.53 12.37
C GLN A 6 40.77 -46.49 10.92
N PRO A 7 41.21 -45.49 10.10
CA PRO A 7 40.88 -45.44 8.68
C PRO A 7 41.48 -46.67 7.93
N SER A 8 40.67 -47.26 7.08
CA SER A 8 41.05 -48.42 6.28
C SER A 8 42.21 -48.08 5.30
N ASP A 9 43.11 -49.01 5.07
CA ASP A 9 44.29 -48.92 4.17
C ASP A 9 43.96 -48.44 2.75
N THR A 10 42.74 -48.57 2.33
CA THR A 10 42.22 -48.08 1.04
C THR A 10 42.23 -46.54 0.91
N VAL A 11 41.94 -45.80 2.01
CA VAL A 11 41.93 -44.34 2.02
C VAL A 11 43.34 -43.76 1.95
N LEU A 12 44.29 -44.42 2.55
CA LEU A 12 45.73 -44.06 2.52
C LEU A 12 46.32 -44.25 1.13
N ARG A 13 45.99 -45.33 0.42
CA ARG A 13 46.49 -45.62 -0.96
C ARG A 13 45.97 -44.60 -1.96
N VAL A 14 44.67 -44.20 -1.90
CA VAL A 14 44.09 -43.18 -2.78
C VAL A 14 44.77 -41.82 -2.56
N GLY A 15 45.12 -41.50 -1.31
CA GLY A 15 45.82 -40.24 -0.97
C GLY A 15 47.24 -40.17 -1.54
N GLU A 16 47.99 -41.34 -1.59
CA GLU A 16 49.31 -41.41 -2.16
C GLU A 16 49.34 -41.40 -3.69
N GLU A 17 48.36 -42.04 -4.35
CA GLU A 17 48.19 -41.97 -5.81
C GLU A 17 47.86 -40.55 -6.31
N LEU A 18 47.02 -39.82 -5.57
CA LEU A 18 46.72 -38.42 -5.88
C LEU A 18 47.92 -37.47 -5.70
N ARG A 19 48.83 -37.79 -4.77
CA ARG A 19 50.09 -37.05 -4.60
C ARG A 19 51.14 -37.37 -5.66
N ALA A 20 51.19 -38.60 -6.14
CA ALA A 20 52.10 -39.03 -7.20
C ALA A 20 51.70 -38.41 -8.57
N THR A 21 50.43 -38.39 -8.90
CA THR A 21 49.90 -37.76 -10.13
C THR A 21 50.12 -36.25 -10.14
N ARG A 22 50.14 -35.57 -8.97
CA ARG A 22 50.39 -34.14 -8.88
C ARG A 22 51.87 -33.76 -9.13
N LYS A 23 52.80 -34.68 -8.99
CA LYS A 23 54.25 -34.44 -9.21
C LYS A 23 54.70 -34.61 -10.66
N GLN A 24 53.90 -35.25 -11.51
CA GLN A 24 54.23 -35.50 -12.94
C GLN A 24 53.58 -34.53 -13.92
N SER A 25 52.71 -33.61 -13.47
CA SER A 25 52.14 -32.58 -14.32
C SER A 25 53.07 -31.37 -14.36
N GLY A 26 54.05 -31.44 -15.27
CA GLY A 26 54.83 -30.27 -15.67
C GLY A 26 53.96 -29.19 -16.27
N SER A 27 54.21 -27.94 -15.87
CA SER A 27 53.85 -26.67 -16.48
C SER A 27 52.51 -26.66 -17.25
N ILE A 28 51.40 -26.42 -16.50
CA ILE A 28 50.16 -25.95 -17.08
C ILE A 28 50.43 -24.51 -17.53
N PRO A 29 50.24 -24.18 -18.83
CA PRO A 29 50.34 -22.78 -19.27
C PRO A 29 49.30 -21.95 -18.50
N ALA A 30 49.72 -20.77 -18.00
CA ALA A 30 48.84 -19.82 -17.33
C ALA A 30 47.66 -19.57 -18.25
N VAL A 31 46.51 -20.17 -17.90
CA VAL A 31 45.23 -19.83 -18.51
C VAL A 31 45.00 -18.37 -18.18
N SER A 32 45.05 -17.54 -19.22
CA SER A 32 44.74 -16.13 -19.18
C SER A 32 43.43 -15.92 -18.42
N ASP A 33 43.55 -15.27 -17.27
CA ASP A 33 42.46 -14.93 -16.33
C ASP A 33 41.61 -13.78 -16.92
N ARG A 34 41.04 -14.03 -18.10
CA ARG A 34 40.13 -13.11 -18.77
C ARG A 34 38.85 -13.84 -19.10
N SER A 35 37.98 -13.96 -18.13
CA SER A 35 36.53 -14.03 -18.17
C SER A 35 35.96 -14.79 -16.98
N ILE A 36 36.21 -14.32 -15.77
CA ILE A 36 35.23 -14.53 -14.71
C ILE A 36 34.12 -13.51 -14.99
N SER A 37 33.25 -13.88 -15.93
CA SER A 37 31.96 -13.21 -16.06
C SER A 37 31.30 -13.29 -14.70
N SER A 38 31.01 -12.14 -14.12
CA SER A 38 30.25 -11.99 -12.89
C SER A 38 28.98 -12.83 -12.99
N VAL A 39 29.00 -14.03 -12.40
CA VAL A 39 27.80 -14.87 -12.31
C VAL A 39 26.86 -14.16 -11.35
N SER A 40 25.95 -13.37 -11.86
CA SER A 40 24.88 -12.80 -11.07
C SER A 40 24.01 -13.95 -10.56
N SER A 41 24.16 -14.30 -9.30
CA SER A 41 23.32 -15.33 -8.68
C SER A 41 21.94 -14.74 -8.36
N HIS A 42 20.89 -15.45 -8.74
CA HIS A 42 19.52 -15.08 -8.45
C HIS A 42 19.01 -15.95 -7.31
N GLU A 43 18.62 -15.32 -6.19
CA GLU A 43 17.99 -16.00 -5.06
C GLU A 43 16.47 -15.82 -5.11
N TRP A 44 15.72 -16.93 -5.06
CA TRP A 44 14.27 -16.91 -4.96
C TRP A 44 13.86 -16.94 -3.50
N VAL A 45 13.11 -15.92 -3.06
CA VAL A 45 12.61 -15.80 -1.69
C VAL A 45 11.08 -15.81 -1.69
N TYR A 46 10.47 -16.70 -0.90
CA TYR A 46 9.03 -16.71 -0.69
C TYR A 46 8.65 -15.58 0.28
N ARG A 47 8.13 -14.48 -0.26
CA ARG A 47 7.92 -13.22 0.47
C ARG A 47 6.48 -13.03 0.96
N HIS A 48 5.47 -13.42 0.17
CA HIS A 48 4.07 -13.14 0.48
C HIS A 48 3.24 -14.42 0.58
N ARG A 49 2.68 -14.66 1.78
CA ARG A 49 1.79 -15.79 2.03
C ARG A 49 0.45 -15.62 1.32
N LEU A 50 -0.20 -16.73 0.97
CA LEU A 50 -1.44 -16.72 0.18
C LEU A 50 -2.55 -15.83 0.75
N PRO A 51 -2.89 -15.83 2.08
CA PRO A 51 -3.91 -14.96 2.62
C PRO A 51 -3.63 -13.46 2.42
N VAL A 52 -2.36 -13.05 2.54
CA VAL A 52 -1.92 -11.66 2.29
C VAL A 52 -2.20 -11.28 0.83
N ARG A 53 -1.85 -12.16 -0.11
CA ARG A 53 -2.03 -11.96 -1.55
C ARG A 53 -3.49 -11.86 -1.95
N ILE A 54 -4.33 -12.78 -1.44
CA ILE A 54 -5.77 -12.80 -1.71
C ILE A 54 -6.40 -11.51 -1.16
N SER A 55 -6.16 -11.19 0.11
CA SER A 55 -6.71 -9.97 0.72
C SER A 55 -6.28 -8.71 -0.02
N HIS A 56 -5.01 -8.61 -0.43
CA HIS A 56 -4.50 -7.47 -1.20
C HIS A 56 -5.24 -7.33 -2.54
N TRP A 57 -5.34 -8.40 -3.33
CA TRP A 57 -5.96 -8.33 -4.66
C TRP A 57 -7.47 -8.10 -4.60
N LEU A 58 -8.15 -8.57 -3.55
CA LEU A 58 -9.56 -8.25 -3.31
C LEU A 58 -9.76 -6.78 -2.94
N ASN A 59 -8.83 -6.18 -2.18
CA ASN A 59 -8.94 -4.76 -1.83
C ASN A 59 -8.78 -3.82 -3.03
N VAL A 60 -8.08 -4.22 -4.09
CA VAL A 60 -7.92 -3.37 -5.29
C VAL A 60 -9.27 -2.99 -5.89
N PRO A 61 -10.13 -3.92 -6.38
CA PRO A 61 -11.44 -3.57 -6.91
C PRO A 61 -12.36 -2.96 -5.84
N PHE A 62 -12.28 -3.41 -4.58
CA PHE A 62 -13.14 -2.87 -3.52
C PHE A 62 -12.86 -1.38 -3.31
N LEU A 63 -11.61 -0.97 -3.18
CA LEU A 63 -11.25 0.43 -2.99
C LEU A 63 -11.57 1.29 -4.21
N ILE A 64 -11.36 0.80 -5.42
CA ILE A 64 -11.75 1.51 -6.64
C ILE A 64 -13.25 1.82 -6.62
N VAL A 65 -14.09 0.81 -6.40
CA VAL A 65 -15.56 1.00 -6.37
C VAL A 65 -15.99 1.87 -5.20
N LEU A 66 -15.40 1.69 -4.01
CA LEU A 66 -15.72 2.50 -2.83
C LEU A 66 -15.37 3.97 -3.02
N ILE A 67 -14.20 4.28 -3.57
CA ILE A 67 -13.80 5.67 -3.86
C ILE A 67 -14.76 6.27 -4.89
N MET A 68 -14.94 5.63 -6.04
CA MET A 68 -15.77 6.16 -7.13
C MET A 68 -17.25 6.30 -6.73
N SER A 69 -17.81 5.34 -5.99
CA SER A 69 -19.19 5.44 -5.48
C SER A 69 -19.32 6.47 -4.36
N GLY A 70 -18.29 6.62 -3.51
CA GLY A 70 -18.23 7.68 -2.49
C GLY A 70 -18.22 9.08 -3.11
N LEU A 71 -17.45 9.31 -4.17
CA LEU A 71 -17.45 10.55 -4.94
C LEU A 71 -18.84 10.82 -5.59
N GLN A 72 -19.52 9.77 -6.05
CA GLN A 72 -20.89 9.89 -6.56
C GLN A 72 -21.88 10.32 -5.46
N ILE A 73 -21.75 9.75 -4.25
CA ILE A 73 -22.56 10.17 -3.10
C ILE A 73 -22.26 11.63 -2.74
N PHE A 74 -21.00 12.03 -2.74
CA PHE A 74 -20.58 13.39 -2.46
C PHE A 74 -21.17 14.41 -3.44
N ASN A 75 -21.34 14.06 -4.71
CA ASN A 75 -21.97 14.91 -5.72
C ASN A 75 -23.41 15.35 -5.36
N ALA A 76 -24.10 14.64 -4.47
CA ALA A 76 -25.44 15.03 -4.04
C ALA A 76 -25.46 16.21 -3.07
N HIS A 77 -24.42 16.32 -2.23
CA HIS A 77 -24.23 17.44 -1.30
C HIS A 77 -22.74 17.77 -1.20
N PRO A 78 -22.19 18.52 -2.16
CA PRO A 78 -20.73 18.66 -2.32
C PRO A 78 -20.14 19.74 -1.40
N ALA A 79 -20.37 19.59 -0.10
CA ALA A 79 -19.81 20.46 0.92
C ALA A 79 -19.57 19.68 2.21
N LEU A 80 -18.53 20.03 2.95
CA LEU A 80 -18.13 19.46 4.23
C LEU A 80 -18.22 20.52 5.32
N TYR A 81 -18.63 20.09 6.50
CA TYR A 81 -18.81 20.93 7.68
C TYR A 81 -18.26 20.23 8.91
N TRP A 82 -18.15 20.95 10.01
CA TRP A 82 -17.80 20.38 11.30
C TRP A 82 -18.99 20.40 12.26
N GLY A 83 -19.12 19.41 13.15
CA GLY A 83 -20.20 19.28 14.11
C GLY A 83 -21.43 18.54 13.56
N ASP A 84 -22.62 18.85 14.07
CA ASP A 84 -23.87 18.15 13.74
C ASP A 84 -24.61 18.76 12.55
N ARG A 85 -24.49 20.07 12.36
CA ARG A 85 -25.29 20.84 11.40
C ARG A 85 -24.51 21.28 10.18
N SER A 86 -25.20 21.43 9.06
CA SER A 86 -24.66 22.00 7.82
C SER A 86 -24.66 23.53 7.93
N ASP A 87 -23.56 24.11 8.37
CA ASP A 87 -23.39 25.57 8.36
C ASP A 87 -23.01 26.03 6.93
N ARG A 88 -23.99 26.42 6.17
CA ARG A 88 -23.82 26.80 4.75
C ARG A 88 -22.94 28.03 4.55
N ASP A 89 -22.82 28.88 5.57
CA ASP A 89 -22.02 30.09 5.50
C ASP A 89 -20.53 29.82 5.76
N ARG A 90 -20.22 28.71 6.44
CA ARG A 90 -18.85 28.33 6.82
C ARG A 90 -18.50 26.86 6.50
N PRO A 91 -18.57 26.44 5.22
CA PRO A 91 -18.12 25.11 4.85
C PRO A 91 -16.60 25.01 4.95
N LEU A 92 -16.09 23.87 5.41
CA LEU A 92 -14.65 23.54 5.38
C LEU A 92 -14.18 23.30 3.94
N LEU A 93 -15.02 22.63 3.16
CA LEU A 93 -14.85 22.40 1.72
C LEU A 93 -16.21 22.56 1.04
N SER A 94 -16.25 23.22 -0.09
CA SER A 94 -17.40 23.14 -1.01
C SER A 94 -16.95 23.17 -2.46
N ILE A 95 -17.61 22.36 -3.30
CA ILE A 95 -17.33 22.25 -4.74
C ILE A 95 -18.63 22.49 -5.48
N ARG A 96 -18.77 23.63 -6.14
CA ARG A 96 -20.04 24.03 -6.76
C ARG A 96 -19.87 24.73 -8.11
N PRO A 97 -20.83 24.59 -9.02
CA PRO A 97 -20.88 25.42 -10.21
C PRO A 97 -21.40 26.84 -9.82
N VAL A 98 -20.78 27.84 -10.37
CA VAL A 98 -21.19 29.26 -10.22
C VAL A 98 -21.36 29.83 -11.61
N GLN A 99 -22.46 30.54 -11.83
CA GLN A 99 -22.69 31.26 -13.07
C GLN A 99 -22.15 32.69 -12.93
N THR A 100 -21.28 33.09 -13.85
CA THR A 100 -20.75 34.47 -13.90
C THR A 100 -21.77 35.44 -14.48
N GLU A 101 -21.58 36.73 -14.31
CA GLU A 101 -22.44 37.78 -14.87
C GLU A 101 -22.54 37.70 -16.40
N GLY A 102 -21.49 37.17 -17.07
CA GLY A 102 -21.46 36.91 -18.52
C GLY A 102 -22.18 35.63 -18.97
N GLY A 103 -22.85 34.90 -18.05
CA GLY A 103 -23.59 33.67 -18.36
C GLY A 103 -22.72 32.41 -18.41
N GLU A 104 -21.40 32.54 -18.32
CA GLU A 104 -20.48 31.40 -18.30
C GLU A 104 -20.60 30.62 -16.96
N VAL A 105 -20.52 29.30 -17.02
CA VAL A 105 -20.53 28.44 -15.82
C VAL A 105 -19.11 28.06 -15.44
N LYS A 106 -18.70 28.39 -14.22
CA LYS A 106 -17.40 28.05 -13.64
C LYS A 106 -17.54 27.05 -12.49
N GLY A 107 -16.58 26.16 -12.34
CA GLY A 107 -16.45 25.28 -11.20
C GLY A 107 -15.61 25.96 -10.12
N ILE A 108 -16.21 26.25 -8.97
CA ILE A 108 -15.51 26.89 -7.84
C ILE A 108 -15.36 25.89 -6.70
N THR A 109 -14.12 25.65 -6.28
CA THR A 109 -13.79 24.90 -5.07
C THR A 109 -13.39 25.89 -3.99
N MET A 110 -14.07 25.83 -2.84
CA MET A 110 -13.74 26.63 -1.66
C MET A 110 -13.17 25.71 -0.58
N ILE A 111 -12.01 26.06 -0.03
CA ILE A 111 -11.34 25.35 1.05
C ILE A 111 -11.03 26.36 2.15
N LEU A 112 -11.58 26.18 3.34
CA LEU A 112 -11.37 27.05 4.52
C LEU A 112 -11.54 28.54 4.20
N GLY A 113 -12.55 28.90 3.36
CA GLY A 113 -12.84 30.27 2.95
C GLY A 113 -12.08 30.77 1.71
N HIS A 114 -11.03 30.06 1.26
CA HIS A 114 -10.30 30.41 0.04
C HIS A 114 -10.96 29.77 -1.19
N GLN A 115 -11.17 30.56 -2.24
CA GLN A 115 -11.81 30.11 -3.47
C GLN A 115 -10.77 29.85 -4.56
N PHE A 116 -10.96 28.74 -5.28
CA PHE A 116 -10.12 28.32 -6.39
C PHE A 116 -11.02 28.07 -7.61
N ASP A 117 -10.63 28.57 -8.77
CA ASP A 117 -11.26 28.19 -10.04
C ASP A 117 -10.77 26.80 -10.43
N THR A 118 -11.68 25.83 -10.43
CA THR A 118 -11.43 24.43 -10.75
C THR A 118 -12.24 23.96 -11.95
N THR A 119 -12.65 24.89 -12.79
CA THR A 119 -13.41 24.66 -14.02
C THR A 119 -12.69 23.61 -14.90
N GLY A 120 -13.46 22.69 -15.45
CA GLY A 120 -12.95 21.57 -16.26
C GLY A 120 -12.56 20.33 -15.46
N VAL A 121 -12.33 20.47 -14.12
CA VAL A 121 -11.95 19.35 -13.26
C VAL A 121 -12.97 19.11 -12.16
N LEU A 122 -13.31 20.15 -11.37
CA LEU A 122 -14.25 20.07 -10.27
C LEU A 122 -15.32 21.17 -10.39
N GLY A 123 -16.55 20.90 -9.92
CA GLY A 123 -17.67 21.83 -9.91
C GLY A 123 -18.38 21.94 -11.26
N TYR A 124 -17.64 22.07 -12.34
CA TYR A 124 -18.13 22.07 -13.71
C TYR A 124 -17.11 21.39 -14.63
N SER A 125 -17.48 20.25 -15.21
CA SER A 125 -16.64 19.46 -16.12
C SER A 125 -17.50 18.77 -17.18
N ASP A 126 -17.00 18.65 -18.41
CA ASP A 126 -17.69 17.99 -19.53
C ASP A 126 -19.13 18.52 -19.76
N GLY A 127 -19.33 19.83 -19.60
CA GLY A 127 -20.65 20.46 -19.73
C GLY A 127 -21.63 20.16 -18.58
N MET A 128 -21.19 19.44 -17.53
CA MET A 128 -22.06 19.02 -16.43
C MET A 128 -21.75 19.76 -15.12
N ARG A 129 -22.82 20.14 -14.43
CA ARG A 129 -22.77 20.78 -13.10
C ARG A 129 -22.72 19.73 -12.01
N ARG A 130 -21.50 19.33 -11.58
CA ARG A 130 -21.27 18.31 -10.55
C ARG A 130 -19.91 18.50 -9.91
N ALA A 131 -19.75 18.09 -8.64
CA ALA A 131 -18.50 18.28 -7.93
C ALA A 131 -17.37 17.45 -8.54
N PHE A 132 -17.57 16.14 -8.75
CA PHE A 132 -16.60 15.25 -9.37
C PHE A 132 -17.07 14.82 -10.76
N PRO A 133 -16.17 14.71 -11.76
CA PRO A 133 -16.52 14.38 -13.14
C PRO A 133 -17.09 12.95 -13.28
N ALA A 134 -17.78 12.70 -14.40
CA ALA A 134 -18.47 11.45 -14.67
C ALA A 134 -17.54 10.23 -14.65
N TRP A 135 -16.33 10.38 -15.19
CA TRP A 135 -15.33 9.31 -15.23
C TRP A 135 -14.77 8.92 -13.86
N ALA A 136 -14.85 9.81 -12.85
CA ALA A 136 -14.37 9.55 -11.50
C ALA A 136 -15.44 8.92 -10.58
N THR A 137 -16.64 8.61 -11.10
CA THR A 137 -17.77 8.16 -10.26
C THR A 137 -18.43 6.89 -10.78
N ILE A 138 -18.97 6.08 -9.87
CA ILE A 138 -19.81 4.92 -10.15
C ILE A 138 -21.18 5.09 -9.47
N PRO A 139 -22.30 5.08 -10.23
CA PRO A 139 -22.36 5.16 -11.69
C PRO A 139 -21.85 6.51 -12.22
N SER A 140 -21.50 6.56 -13.50
CA SER A 140 -21.06 7.80 -14.15
C SER A 140 -22.19 8.83 -14.24
N ALA A 141 -23.43 8.38 -14.46
CA ALA A 141 -24.62 9.21 -14.39
C ALA A 141 -24.86 9.69 -12.95
N LYS A 142 -25.41 10.92 -12.79
CA LYS A 142 -25.72 11.47 -11.47
C LYS A 142 -26.91 10.73 -10.83
N TRP A 143 -26.63 9.64 -10.14
CA TRP A 143 -27.63 8.76 -9.52
C TRP A 143 -27.23 8.35 -8.11
N LEU A 144 -27.70 9.13 -7.12
CA LEU A 144 -27.36 8.95 -5.70
C LEU A 144 -27.75 7.58 -5.15
N ALA A 145 -28.96 7.09 -5.46
CA ALA A 145 -29.45 5.82 -4.91
C ALA A 145 -28.55 4.65 -5.34
N MET A 146 -28.22 4.57 -6.62
CA MET A 146 -27.32 3.54 -7.13
C MET A 146 -25.90 3.69 -6.57
N GLY A 147 -25.37 4.92 -6.47
CA GLY A 147 -24.08 5.18 -5.83
C GLY A 147 -24.03 4.66 -4.39
N ARG A 148 -25.11 4.87 -3.61
CA ARG A 148 -25.20 4.33 -2.23
C ARG A 148 -25.27 2.80 -2.21
N GLN A 149 -25.99 2.15 -3.12
CA GLN A 149 -26.05 0.69 -3.21
C GLN A 149 -24.68 0.09 -3.49
N TRP A 150 -23.95 0.61 -4.49
CA TRP A 150 -22.58 0.19 -4.77
C TRP A 150 -21.67 0.38 -3.58
N HIS A 151 -21.70 1.57 -2.97
CA HIS A 151 -20.86 1.91 -1.83
C HIS A 151 -21.09 0.97 -0.64
N LEU A 152 -22.35 0.76 -0.24
CA LEU A 152 -22.68 -0.09 0.91
C LEU A 152 -22.36 -1.56 0.64
N PHE A 153 -22.64 -2.07 -0.57
CA PHE A 153 -22.30 -3.45 -0.93
C PHE A 153 -20.79 -3.71 -0.85
N PHE A 154 -19.99 -2.85 -1.48
CA PHE A 154 -18.53 -3.00 -1.44
C PHE A 154 -17.93 -2.66 -0.07
N ALA A 155 -18.57 -1.82 0.74
CA ALA A 155 -18.15 -1.57 2.12
C ALA A 155 -18.24 -2.84 2.96
N TRP A 156 -19.31 -3.64 2.84
CA TRP A 156 -19.41 -4.93 3.51
C TRP A 156 -18.34 -5.91 3.06
N LEU A 157 -18.08 -6.01 1.75
CA LEU A 157 -17.00 -6.86 1.23
C LEU A 157 -15.63 -6.43 1.76
N PHE A 158 -15.36 -5.13 1.81
CA PHE A 158 -14.14 -4.57 2.38
C PHE A 158 -13.99 -4.90 3.87
N VAL A 159 -15.07 -4.73 4.66
CA VAL A 159 -15.08 -5.05 6.10
C VAL A 159 -14.86 -6.54 6.33
N ILE A 160 -15.57 -7.40 5.62
CA ILE A 160 -15.42 -8.87 5.74
C ILE A 160 -13.98 -9.29 5.39
N ASN A 161 -13.43 -8.81 4.27
CA ASN A 161 -12.06 -9.09 3.89
C ASN A 161 -11.06 -8.58 4.95
N GLY A 162 -11.26 -7.37 5.48
CA GLY A 162 -10.44 -6.80 6.54
C GLY A 162 -10.48 -7.61 7.84
N LEU A 163 -11.66 -8.08 8.26
CA LEU A 163 -11.82 -8.93 9.46
C LEU A 163 -11.16 -10.30 9.27
N LEU A 164 -11.33 -10.93 8.10
CA LEU A 164 -10.67 -12.20 7.78
C LEU A 164 -9.14 -12.05 7.78
N PHE A 165 -8.63 -10.96 7.20
CA PHE A 165 -7.21 -10.66 7.22
C PHE A 165 -6.71 -10.38 8.65
N ALA A 166 -7.43 -9.61 9.45
CA ALA A 166 -7.09 -9.34 10.84
C ALA A 166 -7.04 -10.64 11.66
N ALA A 167 -8.06 -11.50 11.55
CA ALA A 167 -8.08 -12.81 12.21
C ALA A 167 -6.86 -13.65 11.81
N TYR A 168 -6.55 -13.72 10.51
CA TYR A 168 -5.35 -14.40 10.02
C TYR A 168 -4.07 -13.79 10.62
N ALA A 169 -3.93 -12.46 10.62
CA ALA A 169 -2.74 -11.76 11.11
C ALA A 169 -2.50 -11.98 12.61
N PHE A 170 -3.58 -12.06 13.40
CA PHE A 170 -3.49 -12.38 14.83
C PHE A 170 -3.13 -13.85 15.08
N VAL A 171 -3.84 -14.79 14.46
CA VAL A 171 -3.60 -16.24 14.65
C VAL A 171 -2.21 -16.64 14.18
N SER A 172 -1.76 -16.13 13.05
CA SER A 172 -0.43 -16.44 12.49
C SER A 172 0.73 -15.65 13.12
N ARG A 173 0.45 -14.76 14.09
CA ARG A 173 1.42 -13.79 14.65
C ARG A 173 2.10 -12.89 13.62
N HIS A 174 1.56 -12.84 12.40
CA HIS A 174 2.10 -12.02 11.31
C HIS A 174 2.14 -10.54 11.68
N ALA A 175 1.11 -10.04 12.36
CA ALA A 175 1.06 -8.66 12.83
C ALA A 175 2.21 -8.32 13.78
N ALA A 176 2.54 -9.20 14.72
CA ALA A 176 3.58 -8.96 15.72
C ALA A 176 5.00 -9.10 15.14
N CYS A 177 5.21 -10.07 14.23
CA CYS A 177 6.54 -10.38 13.69
C CYS A 177 6.95 -9.48 12.52
N ASP A 178 6.00 -9.17 11.63
CA ASP A 178 6.32 -8.55 10.34
C ASP A 178 5.86 -7.09 10.23
N LEU A 179 4.84 -6.66 10.99
CA LEU A 179 4.28 -5.32 10.89
C LEU A 179 4.69 -4.38 12.03
N THR A 180 5.19 -4.91 13.16
CA THR A 180 5.58 -4.08 14.29
C THR A 180 7.03 -3.63 14.15
N PRO A 181 7.31 -2.32 14.08
CA PRO A 181 8.68 -1.82 14.04
C PRO A 181 9.37 -2.03 15.39
N THR A 182 10.62 -2.45 15.37
CA THR A 182 11.44 -2.58 16.58
C THR A 182 11.95 -1.20 17.05
N GLY A 183 12.30 -1.07 18.33
CA GLY A 183 12.84 0.17 18.87
C GLY A 183 14.13 0.65 18.17
N SER A 184 14.95 -0.28 17.68
CA SER A 184 16.15 0.04 16.89
C SER A 184 15.83 0.55 15.49
N GLU A 185 14.76 0.04 14.85
CA GLU A 185 14.28 0.53 13.55
C GLU A 185 13.69 1.93 13.68
N LEU A 186 12.95 2.22 14.76
CA LEU A 186 12.39 3.56 15.03
C LEU A 186 13.48 4.62 15.22
N ARG A 187 14.60 4.27 15.88
CA ARG A 187 15.74 5.21 16.02
C ARG A 187 16.41 5.56 14.69
N ARG A 188 16.28 4.69 13.68
CA ARG A 188 16.85 4.89 12.34
C ARG A 188 15.84 5.45 11.32
N ILE A 189 14.67 5.89 11.77
CA ILE A 189 13.60 6.36 10.88
C ILE A 189 14.04 7.50 9.97
N GLY A 190 14.82 8.45 10.48
CA GLY A 190 15.35 9.57 9.69
C GLY A 190 16.25 9.12 8.52
N LYS A 191 17.10 8.11 8.75
CA LYS A 191 17.89 7.51 7.66
C LYS A 191 16.97 6.82 6.64
N SER A 192 15.99 6.08 7.11
CA SER A 192 15.03 5.38 6.26
C SER A 192 14.20 6.33 5.41
N VAL A 193 13.80 7.49 5.96
CA VAL A 193 13.12 8.57 5.21
C VAL A 193 14.03 9.10 4.10
N LYS A 194 15.30 9.40 4.43
CA LYS A 194 16.27 9.88 3.45
C LYS A 194 16.49 8.88 2.33
N ASP A 195 16.69 7.60 2.64
CA ASP A 195 16.91 6.52 1.67
C ASP A 195 15.66 6.33 0.76
N HIS A 196 14.44 6.52 1.29
CA HIS A 196 13.19 6.50 0.52
C HIS A 196 13.07 7.69 -0.44
N LEU A 197 13.41 8.88 0.01
CA LEU A 197 13.37 10.10 -0.82
C LEU A 197 14.36 10.04 -1.98
N ILE A 198 15.51 9.37 -1.78
CA ILE A 198 16.55 9.19 -2.80
C ILE A 198 16.26 7.96 -3.69
N LEU A 199 15.15 7.23 -3.45
CA LEU A 199 14.79 6.00 -4.15
C LEU A 199 15.89 4.93 -4.11
N ARG A 200 16.65 4.86 -3.00
CA ARG A 200 17.72 3.88 -2.84
C ARG A 200 17.13 2.47 -2.73
N HIS A 201 17.55 1.59 -3.64
CA HIS A 201 17.10 0.21 -3.64
C HIS A 201 17.78 -0.56 -2.51
N PRO A 202 17.02 -1.26 -1.64
CA PRO A 202 17.61 -2.16 -0.66
C PRO A 202 18.30 -3.34 -1.38
N THR A 203 19.54 -3.62 -1.04
CA THR A 203 20.35 -4.72 -1.59
C THR A 203 20.61 -5.77 -0.53
N GLY A 204 20.83 -7.03 -0.95
CA GLY A 204 21.17 -8.13 -0.05
C GLY A 204 20.08 -8.44 0.98
N ASP A 205 20.47 -8.62 2.25
CA ASP A 205 19.56 -9.02 3.35
C ASP A 205 18.53 -7.94 3.72
N GLU A 206 18.79 -6.67 3.40
CA GLU A 206 17.81 -5.58 3.59
C GLU A 206 16.60 -5.76 2.66
N ALA A 207 16.76 -6.36 1.49
CA ALA A 207 15.67 -6.63 0.55
C ALA A 207 14.72 -7.76 1.02
N LYS A 208 15.14 -8.57 1.99
CA LYS A 208 14.35 -9.68 2.55
C LYS A 208 13.32 -9.23 3.58
N ARG A 209 13.47 -8.02 4.16
CA ARG A 209 12.60 -7.49 5.23
C ARG A 209 11.90 -6.20 4.80
N TYR A 210 10.75 -5.93 5.40
CA TYR A 210 10.09 -4.64 5.23
C TYR A 210 10.91 -3.52 5.87
N ASN A 211 11.07 -2.43 5.14
CA ASN A 211 11.66 -1.21 5.69
C ASN A 211 10.73 -0.62 6.78
N VAL A 212 11.30 0.09 7.76
CA VAL A 212 10.55 0.70 8.87
C VAL A 212 9.41 1.60 8.39
N LEU A 213 9.60 2.35 7.30
CA LEU A 213 8.55 3.20 6.71
C LEU A 213 7.41 2.37 6.12
N GLN A 214 7.70 1.24 5.48
CA GLN A 214 6.69 0.31 4.98
C GLN A 214 5.89 -0.29 6.14
N LYS A 215 6.56 -0.72 7.22
CA LYS A 215 5.90 -1.23 8.43
C LYS A 215 4.96 -0.18 9.05
N LEU A 216 5.43 1.07 9.19
CA LEU A 216 4.62 2.17 9.73
C LEU A 216 3.44 2.51 8.83
N ALA A 217 3.64 2.55 7.51
CA ALA A 217 2.57 2.80 6.56
C ALA A 217 1.50 1.70 6.62
N TYR A 218 1.91 0.43 6.64
CA TYR A 218 0.97 -0.69 6.75
C TYR A 218 0.24 -0.71 8.10
N ALA A 219 0.95 -0.44 9.21
CA ALA A 219 0.34 -0.32 10.52
C ALA A 219 -0.65 0.86 10.56
N GLY A 220 -0.30 2.02 10.01
CA GLY A 220 -1.17 3.18 9.89
C GLY A 220 -2.45 2.90 9.08
N ILE A 221 -2.31 2.23 7.93
CA ILE A 221 -3.46 1.83 7.11
C ILE A 221 -4.34 0.83 7.86
N LEU A 222 -3.76 -0.23 8.42
CA LEU A 222 -4.51 -1.35 8.98
C LEU A 222 -5.14 -1.02 10.33
N PHE A 223 -4.42 -0.31 11.21
CA PHE A 223 -4.84 -0.07 12.58
C PHE A 223 -5.45 1.31 12.84
N ILE A 224 -5.26 2.27 11.91
CA ILE A 224 -5.80 3.63 12.08
C ILE A 224 -6.80 3.94 10.96
N LEU A 225 -6.36 4.00 9.70
CA LEU A 225 -7.22 4.48 8.62
C LEU A 225 -8.37 3.52 8.30
N ALA A 226 -8.12 2.20 8.25
CA ALA A 226 -9.17 1.22 7.95
C ALA A 226 -10.25 1.15 9.04
N PRO A 227 -9.94 1.08 10.35
CA PRO A 227 -10.96 1.21 11.39
C PRO A 227 -11.70 2.56 11.35
N LEU A 228 -10.98 3.66 11.15
CA LEU A 228 -11.56 5.00 11.17
C LEU A 228 -12.54 5.22 10.00
N ILE A 229 -12.21 4.76 8.78
CA ILE A 229 -13.14 4.88 7.64
C ILE A 229 -14.41 4.03 7.85
N VAL A 230 -14.26 2.84 8.44
CA VAL A 230 -15.40 1.97 8.77
C VAL A 230 -16.27 2.59 9.86
N LEU A 231 -15.68 3.03 10.98
CA LEU A 231 -16.42 3.61 12.10
C LEU A 231 -17.16 4.90 11.69
N THR A 232 -16.51 5.78 10.94
CA THR A 232 -17.17 7.00 10.44
C THR A 232 -18.24 6.69 9.41
N GLY A 233 -18.06 5.66 8.58
CA GLY A 233 -19.09 5.16 7.67
C GLY A 233 -20.32 4.62 8.41
N LEU A 234 -20.11 3.82 9.46
CA LEU A 234 -21.16 3.30 10.34
C LEU A 234 -21.89 4.43 11.09
N ALA A 235 -21.15 5.42 11.61
CA ALA A 235 -21.71 6.59 12.29
C ALA A 235 -22.67 7.39 11.40
N MET A 236 -22.44 7.41 10.07
CA MET A 236 -23.36 8.08 9.12
C MET A 236 -24.60 7.25 8.77
N SER A 237 -24.65 5.96 9.12
CA SER A 237 -25.80 5.07 8.84
C SER A 237 -26.95 5.36 9.81
N PRO A 238 -28.17 5.72 9.35
CA PRO A 238 -29.30 5.97 10.25
C PRO A 238 -29.66 4.78 11.13
N THR A 239 -29.54 3.56 10.62
CA THR A 239 -29.82 2.32 11.36
C THR A 239 -28.83 2.09 12.50
N ILE A 240 -27.53 2.31 12.22
CA ILE A 240 -26.47 2.14 13.21
C ILE A 240 -26.50 3.26 14.25
N ASP A 241 -26.79 4.50 13.84
CA ASP A 241 -26.95 5.64 14.73
C ASP A 241 -28.03 5.41 15.81
N THR A 242 -29.15 4.79 15.40
CA THR A 242 -30.22 4.42 16.35
C THR A 242 -29.76 3.39 17.39
N ALA A 243 -28.92 2.42 16.99
CA ALA A 243 -28.44 1.35 17.87
C ALA A 243 -27.20 1.76 18.69
N PHE A 244 -26.34 2.63 18.11
CA PHE A 244 -25.05 3.02 18.69
C PHE A 244 -24.83 4.55 18.57
N PRO A 245 -25.65 5.40 19.24
CA PRO A 245 -25.58 6.86 19.10
C PRO A 245 -24.24 7.46 19.58
N TRP A 246 -23.52 6.75 20.43
CA TRP A 246 -22.20 7.15 20.91
C TRP A 246 -21.15 7.28 19.76
N LEU A 247 -21.33 6.57 18.62
CA LEU A 247 -20.44 6.71 17.46
C LEU A 247 -20.45 8.12 16.89
N LEU A 248 -21.63 8.75 16.79
CA LEU A 248 -21.74 10.14 16.35
C LEU A 248 -21.14 11.09 17.40
N THR A 249 -21.38 10.84 18.67
CA THR A 249 -20.82 11.67 19.76
C THR A 249 -19.29 11.70 19.72
N ILE A 250 -18.64 10.54 19.59
CA ILE A 250 -17.18 10.45 19.48
C ILE A 250 -16.67 11.12 18.20
N SER A 251 -17.41 11.02 17.10
CA SER A 251 -17.05 11.65 15.83
C SER A 251 -17.23 13.18 15.85
N GLY A 252 -17.84 13.75 16.90
CA GLY A 252 -18.15 15.18 16.96
C GLY A 252 -19.37 15.59 16.12
N GLY A 253 -20.30 14.66 15.87
CA GLY A 253 -21.53 14.86 15.12
C GLY A 253 -21.50 14.31 13.69
N ARG A 254 -22.68 14.30 13.04
CA ARG A 254 -22.88 13.69 11.72
C ARG A 254 -22.05 14.35 10.62
N GLN A 255 -21.92 15.67 10.62
CA GLN A 255 -21.15 16.39 9.61
C GLN A 255 -19.65 16.22 9.85
N ALA A 256 -19.21 16.18 11.13
CA ALA A 256 -17.84 15.86 11.49
C ALA A 256 -17.46 14.43 11.05
N ALA A 257 -18.31 13.42 11.32
CA ALA A 257 -18.10 12.04 10.85
C ALA A 257 -17.93 11.99 9.32
N ARG A 258 -18.76 12.73 8.57
CA ARG A 258 -18.67 12.83 7.12
C ARG A 258 -17.37 13.48 6.64
N THR A 259 -16.95 14.53 7.32
CA THR A 259 -15.68 15.22 7.03
C THR A 259 -14.48 14.33 7.31
N ILE A 260 -14.47 13.66 8.44
CA ILE A 260 -13.41 12.68 8.78
C ILE A 260 -13.38 11.54 7.76
N HIS A 261 -14.53 10.97 7.40
CA HIS A 261 -14.65 9.92 6.40
C HIS A 261 -14.06 10.35 5.04
N PHE A 262 -14.36 11.57 4.61
CA PHE A 262 -13.83 12.15 3.37
C PHE A 262 -12.31 12.32 3.45
N ILE A 263 -11.79 12.89 4.53
CA ILE A 263 -10.34 13.08 4.73
C ILE A 263 -9.62 11.72 4.72
N VAL A 264 -10.15 10.73 5.43
CA VAL A 264 -9.58 9.38 5.47
C VAL A 264 -9.63 8.71 4.10
N CYS A 265 -10.73 8.88 3.34
CA CYS A 265 -10.82 8.41 1.96
C CYS A 265 -9.69 8.99 1.09
N PHE A 266 -9.45 10.30 1.15
CA PHE A 266 -8.37 10.93 0.40
C PHE A 266 -6.97 10.57 0.94
N SER A 267 -6.84 10.21 2.21
CA SER A 267 -5.62 9.62 2.76
C SER A 267 -5.33 8.24 2.15
N PHE A 268 -6.37 7.41 1.92
CA PHE A 268 -6.23 6.17 1.15
C PHE A 268 -5.82 6.43 -0.30
N VAL A 269 -6.41 7.42 -0.97
CA VAL A 269 -6.01 7.80 -2.34
C VAL A 269 -4.54 8.21 -2.37
N GLY A 270 -4.12 9.08 -1.46
CA GLY A 270 -2.71 9.49 -1.34
C GLY A 270 -1.77 8.30 -1.09
N PHE A 271 -2.14 7.40 -0.18
CA PHE A 271 -1.38 6.18 0.06
C PHE A 271 -1.29 5.29 -1.19
N ILE A 272 -2.38 5.08 -1.92
CA ILE A 272 -2.41 4.27 -3.15
C ILE A 272 -1.47 4.86 -4.20
N LEU A 273 -1.48 6.18 -4.39
CA LEU A 273 -0.61 6.86 -5.36
C LEU A 273 0.87 6.69 -4.98
N ILE A 274 1.23 6.93 -3.72
CA ILE A 274 2.59 6.74 -3.22
C ILE A 274 3.00 5.26 -3.32
N HIS A 275 2.11 4.33 -2.99
CA HIS A 275 2.34 2.90 -3.08
C HIS A 275 2.61 2.46 -4.53
N ILE A 276 1.79 2.87 -5.49
CA ILE A 276 2.00 2.55 -6.91
C ILE A 276 3.33 3.13 -7.41
N LEU A 277 3.62 4.39 -7.08
CA LEU A 277 4.88 5.02 -7.44
C LEU A 277 6.08 4.25 -6.89
N HIS A 278 6.00 3.83 -5.62
CA HIS A 278 7.04 3.03 -5.00
C HIS A 278 7.21 1.64 -5.63
N VAL A 279 6.10 0.96 -5.97
CA VAL A 279 6.13 -0.34 -6.68
C VAL A 279 6.82 -0.19 -8.04
N ILE A 280 6.54 0.88 -8.78
CA ILE A 280 7.19 1.17 -10.07
C ILE A 280 8.69 1.44 -9.87
N ALA A 281 9.03 2.32 -8.94
CA ALA A 281 10.40 2.73 -8.68
C ALA A 281 11.31 1.59 -8.18
N THR A 282 10.75 0.62 -7.42
CA THR A 282 11.51 -0.50 -6.83
C THR A 282 11.51 -1.79 -7.66
N GLY A 283 11.01 -1.75 -8.87
CA GLY A 283 10.99 -2.90 -9.79
C GLY A 283 9.61 -3.52 -9.96
N PHE A 284 8.81 -2.91 -10.81
CA PHE A 284 7.41 -3.24 -11.07
C PHE A 284 7.16 -4.74 -11.28
N PHE A 285 7.84 -5.37 -12.24
CA PHE A 285 7.61 -6.78 -12.59
C PHE A 285 7.91 -7.75 -11.43
N ASN A 286 8.98 -7.49 -10.67
CA ASN A 286 9.36 -8.34 -9.53
C ASN A 286 8.37 -8.21 -8.37
N ASN A 287 7.91 -6.98 -8.09
CA ASN A 287 6.91 -6.71 -7.07
C ASN A 287 5.54 -7.32 -7.43
N ILE A 288 5.03 -7.12 -8.66
CA ILE A 288 3.77 -7.73 -9.11
C ILE A 288 3.87 -9.26 -9.08
N ARG A 289 4.96 -9.85 -9.60
CA ARG A 289 5.16 -11.29 -9.54
C ARG A 289 5.11 -11.80 -8.10
N SER A 290 5.76 -11.12 -7.15
CA SER A 290 5.76 -11.55 -5.76
C SER A 290 4.35 -11.48 -5.14
N MET A 291 3.53 -10.52 -5.52
CA MET A 291 2.14 -10.41 -5.07
C MET A 291 1.18 -11.37 -5.79
N VAL A 292 1.56 -11.93 -6.95
CA VAL A 292 0.78 -12.94 -7.67
C VAL A 292 1.21 -14.36 -7.28
N THR A 293 2.52 -14.63 -7.26
CA THR A 293 3.06 -15.98 -7.07
C THR A 293 3.53 -16.26 -5.63
N GLY A 294 3.85 -15.22 -4.86
CA GLY A 294 4.49 -15.30 -3.54
C GLY A 294 6.02 -15.19 -3.61
N TRP A 295 6.63 -15.34 -4.79
CA TRP A 295 8.08 -15.44 -4.97
C TRP A 295 8.69 -14.13 -5.48
N PHE A 296 9.75 -13.68 -4.80
CA PHE A 296 10.55 -12.50 -5.11
C PHE A 296 11.96 -12.91 -5.52
N ILE A 297 12.54 -12.27 -6.54
CA ILE A 297 13.93 -12.53 -6.97
C ILE A 297 14.84 -11.44 -6.41
N ILE A 298 15.88 -11.86 -5.68
CA ILE A 298 16.97 -10.99 -5.26
C ILE A 298 18.15 -11.23 -6.20
N LYS A 299 18.68 -10.14 -6.76
CA LYS A 299 19.92 -10.17 -7.54
C LYS A 299 21.08 -9.90 -6.59
N HIS A 300 22.05 -10.82 -6.52
CA HIS A 300 23.32 -10.57 -5.87
C HIS A 300 24.31 -10.07 -6.93
N GLU A 301 24.76 -8.83 -6.81
CA GLU A 301 25.91 -8.35 -7.57
C GLU A 301 27.14 -9.06 -7.01
N GLY A 302 27.87 -9.80 -7.87
CA GLY A 302 29.13 -10.43 -7.47
C GLY A 302 30.08 -9.35 -6.95
N VAL A 303 30.56 -9.52 -5.71
CA VAL A 303 31.61 -8.66 -5.15
C VAL A 303 32.84 -8.90 -6.01
N GLY A 304 33.15 -7.97 -6.89
CA GLY A 304 34.48 -7.91 -7.50
C GLY A 304 35.47 -7.63 -6.38
N HIS A 305 36.26 -8.61 -6.01
CA HIS A 305 37.47 -8.38 -5.21
C HIS A 305 38.38 -7.48 -6.06
N GLU A 306 38.38 -6.20 -5.81
CA GLU A 306 39.52 -5.34 -6.16
C GLU A 306 40.66 -5.73 -5.23
N THR A 307 41.69 -6.34 -5.82
CA THR A 307 43.00 -6.56 -5.20
C THR A 307 43.87 -5.35 -5.46
#